data_947fd528432a03ff28843c68673db1b6
#
_entry.id   947fd528432a03ff28843c68673db1b6
#
_cell.length_a   1.000
_cell.length_b   1.000
_cell.length_c   1.000
_cell.angle_alpha   90.00
_cell.angle_beta   90.00
_cell.angle_gamma   90.00
#
_symmetry.space_group_name_H-M   'P 1'
#
loop_
_entity.id
_entity.type
_entity.pdbx_description
1 polymer ?
#
loop_
_entity_poly.entity_id
_entity_poly.type
_entity_poly.pdbx_seq_one_letter_code
_entity_poly.pdbx_strand_id
1 'polypeptide(L)'
;MDLKQIINTIKNRPSKIEGIHREFAVLIPLIQVDNELHVLFEVRSSNLKVQPNEICFPGGKVEKNESYKECALRETMEELNIPIDSMDLIGEVDTLVLPYNLTIYPFLGKINKNIKDISYSKDEVSNIFSVPLKFFLDNTPDTYNTHIKVYTDEKFPHDLVPGGKDYKWRMGTYPVYFYKYKDHIIWGITAKIIKNFVDIIK
;
A
#
# COMPACT_ATOMS: atom_id res chain seq x y z
N MET A 1 15.98 -24.97 27.85
CA MET A 1 16.02 -25.07 26.35
C MET A 1 17.45 -25.35 25.97
N ASP A 2 17.71 -26.42 25.23
CA ASP A 2 19.04 -26.77 24.77
C ASP A 2 19.29 -26.26 23.34
N LEU A 3 20.54 -26.30 22.89
CA LEU A 3 20.95 -25.81 21.55
C LEU A 3 20.23 -26.56 20.42
N LYS A 4 19.96 -27.85 20.60
CA LYS A 4 19.29 -28.68 19.58
C LYS A 4 17.85 -28.22 19.36
N GLN A 5 17.13 -27.87 20.44
CA GLN A 5 15.78 -27.30 20.38
C GLN A 5 15.79 -25.94 19.68
N ILE A 6 16.77 -25.05 19.99
CA ILE A 6 16.92 -23.75 19.35
C ILE A 6 17.14 -23.92 17.84
N ILE A 7 18.09 -24.79 17.45
CA ILE A 7 18.41 -25.08 16.04
C ILE A 7 17.15 -25.56 15.29
N ASN A 8 16.43 -26.52 15.86
CA ASN A 8 15.24 -27.08 15.23
C ASN A 8 14.14 -26.03 15.03
N THR A 9 13.90 -25.19 16.05
CA THR A 9 12.93 -24.12 15.97
C THR A 9 13.27 -23.11 14.90
N ILE A 10 14.54 -22.66 14.82
CA ILE A 10 14.95 -21.62 13.88
C ILE A 10 14.99 -22.14 12.43
N LYS A 11 15.51 -23.36 12.22
CA LYS A 11 15.60 -23.93 10.87
C LYS A 11 14.25 -24.18 10.19
N ASN A 12 13.21 -24.46 10.99
CA ASN A 12 11.90 -24.86 10.48
C ASN A 12 10.86 -23.73 10.45
N ARG A 13 11.26 -22.49 10.79
CA ARG A 13 10.33 -21.36 10.72
C ARG A 13 10.66 -20.43 9.56
N PRO A 14 9.67 -19.92 8.82
CA PRO A 14 9.89 -18.80 7.91
C PRO A 14 10.26 -17.54 8.69
N SER A 15 11.13 -16.70 8.13
CA SER A 15 11.34 -15.36 8.66
C SER A 15 10.08 -14.52 8.50
N LYS A 16 9.85 -13.60 9.42
CA LYS A 16 8.75 -12.63 9.38
C LYS A 16 9.31 -11.24 9.66
N ILE A 17 8.55 -10.21 9.29
CA ILE A 17 8.83 -8.84 9.72
C ILE A 17 8.62 -8.79 11.23
N GLU A 18 9.66 -8.34 11.97
CA GLU A 18 9.60 -8.23 13.42
C GLU A 18 8.80 -6.99 13.80
N GLY A 19 8.06 -7.07 14.91
CA GLY A 19 7.24 -5.99 15.46
C GLY A 19 5.74 -6.18 15.25
N ILE A 20 4.96 -5.25 15.80
CA ILE A 20 3.50 -5.24 15.65
C ILE A 20 3.18 -4.42 14.41
N HIS A 21 2.87 -5.09 13.32
CA HIS A 21 2.47 -4.46 12.07
C HIS A 21 0.98 -4.70 11.79
N ARG A 22 0.31 -3.64 11.34
CA ARG A 22 -0.99 -3.76 10.68
C ARG A 22 -0.70 -4.10 9.22
N GLU A 23 -1.21 -5.23 8.77
CA GLU A 23 -0.97 -5.74 7.43
C GLU A 23 -2.17 -5.43 6.53
N PHE A 24 -1.89 -4.88 5.36
CA PHE A 24 -2.87 -4.55 4.33
C PHE A 24 -2.42 -5.15 3.00
N ALA A 25 -3.38 -5.48 2.16
CA ALA A 25 -3.09 -5.88 0.80
C ALA A 25 -3.93 -5.05 -0.17
N VAL A 26 -3.34 -4.65 -1.29
CA VAL A 26 -4.00 -3.81 -2.30
C VAL A 26 -3.77 -4.39 -3.69
N LEU A 27 -4.71 -4.17 -4.59
CA LEU A 27 -4.54 -4.48 -6.00
C LEU A 27 -4.17 -3.19 -6.75
N ILE A 28 -3.18 -3.24 -7.64
CA ILE A 28 -2.92 -2.24 -8.68
C ILE A 28 -3.70 -2.70 -9.91
N PRO A 29 -4.91 -2.15 -10.18
CA PRO A 29 -5.74 -2.69 -11.23
C PRO A 29 -5.37 -2.07 -12.56
N LEU A 30 -4.95 -2.88 -13.51
CA LEU A 30 -4.83 -2.50 -14.91
C LEU A 30 -6.16 -2.72 -15.63
N ILE A 31 -6.57 -1.75 -16.44
CA ILE A 31 -7.80 -1.81 -17.21
C ILE A 31 -7.57 -1.27 -18.62
N GLN A 32 -8.28 -1.83 -19.60
CA GLN A 32 -8.22 -1.36 -20.98
C GLN A 32 -9.25 -0.25 -21.20
N VAL A 33 -8.81 0.92 -21.67
CA VAL A 33 -9.69 2.04 -22.05
C VAL A 33 -9.27 2.51 -23.45
N ASP A 34 -10.20 2.48 -24.40
CA ASP A 34 -9.96 2.94 -25.79
C ASP A 34 -8.65 2.40 -26.41
N ASN A 35 -8.38 1.10 -26.22
CA ASN A 35 -7.17 0.39 -26.63
C ASN A 35 -5.86 0.83 -25.92
N GLU A 36 -5.93 1.67 -24.90
CA GLU A 36 -4.80 2.03 -24.06
C GLU A 36 -4.89 1.35 -22.69
N LEU A 37 -3.72 1.03 -22.12
CA LEU A 37 -3.64 0.44 -20.78
C LEU A 37 -3.66 1.55 -19.73
N HIS A 38 -4.62 1.48 -18.84
CA HIS A 38 -4.80 2.43 -17.74
C HIS A 38 -4.61 1.73 -16.38
N VAL A 39 -4.25 2.52 -15.38
CA VAL A 39 -4.33 2.16 -13.97
C VAL A 39 -5.62 2.73 -13.41
N LEU A 40 -6.43 1.90 -12.77
CA LEU A 40 -7.68 2.31 -12.12
C LEU A 40 -7.40 2.71 -10.67
N PHE A 41 -8.06 3.75 -10.23
CA PHE A 41 -8.04 4.27 -8.86
C PHE A 41 -9.46 4.45 -8.36
N GLU A 42 -9.60 4.42 -7.06
CA GLU A 42 -10.82 4.81 -6.37
C GLU A 42 -10.59 6.05 -5.51
N VAL A 43 -11.68 6.75 -5.26
CA VAL A 43 -11.76 7.85 -4.29
C VAL A 43 -12.57 7.35 -3.10
N ARG A 44 -11.99 7.35 -1.93
CA ARG A 44 -12.63 6.90 -0.70
C ARG A 44 -13.86 7.73 -0.36
N SER A 45 -14.90 7.09 0.16
CA SER A 45 -16.12 7.77 0.57
C SER A 45 -15.83 8.86 1.63
N SER A 46 -16.51 9.99 1.50
CA SER A 46 -16.44 11.09 2.48
C SER A 46 -16.96 10.69 3.86
N ASN A 47 -17.73 9.61 3.96
CA ASN A 47 -18.32 9.12 5.20
C ASN A 47 -17.35 8.23 6.02
N LEU A 48 -16.22 7.87 5.47
CA LEU A 48 -15.23 7.06 6.16
C LEU A 48 -14.51 7.85 7.26
N LYS A 49 -14.25 7.18 8.38
CA LYS A 49 -13.52 7.78 9.53
C LYS A 49 -12.02 7.95 9.27
N VAL A 50 -11.47 7.19 8.35
CA VAL A 50 -10.03 7.16 8.06
C VAL A 50 -9.81 7.52 6.60
N GLN A 51 -9.04 8.57 6.35
CA GLN A 51 -8.63 9.04 5.03
C GLN A 51 -9.81 9.27 4.06
N PRO A 52 -10.89 9.99 4.44
CA PRO A 52 -11.99 10.29 3.54
C PRO A 52 -11.50 11.12 2.34
N ASN A 53 -12.09 10.90 1.17
CA ASN A 53 -11.78 11.57 -0.10
C ASN A 53 -10.34 11.36 -0.62
N GLU A 54 -9.55 10.48 -0.02
CA GLU A 54 -8.24 10.14 -0.56
C GLU A 54 -8.35 9.22 -1.78
N ILE A 55 -7.40 9.37 -2.70
CA ILE A 55 -7.26 8.49 -3.86
C ILE A 55 -6.41 7.30 -3.43
N CYS A 56 -6.92 6.09 -3.65
CA CYS A 56 -6.23 4.86 -3.31
C CYS A 56 -6.40 3.77 -4.38
N PHE A 57 -5.71 2.65 -4.16
CA PHE A 57 -6.00 1.39 -4.80
C PHE A 57 -7.03 0.62 -3.99
N PRO A 58 -7.86 -0.20 -4.63
CA PRO A 58 -8.73 -1.11 -3.89
C PRO A 58 -7.91 -2.05 -3.02
N GLY A 59 -8.37 -2.25 -1.79
CA GLY A 59 -7.66 -3.05 -0.83
C GLY A 59 -7.97 -2.72 0.61
N GLY A 60 -7.59 -3.62 1.50
CA GLY A 60 -7.93 -3.51 2.91
C GLY A 60 -7.03 -4.26 3.85
N LYS A 61 -7.50 -4.39 5.07
CA LYS A 61 -6.77 -5.08 6.13
C LYS A 61 -6.86 -6.59 5.95
N VAL A 62 -5.71 -7.25 6.06
CA VAL A 62 -5.62 -8.71 6.01
C VAL A 62 -6.34 -9.33 7.21
N GLU A 63 -7.25 -10.24 6.95
CA GLU A 63 -8.02 -10.96 7.94
C GLU A 63 -7.29 -12.20 8.46
N LYS A 64 -7.81 -12.76 9.56
CA LYS A 64 -7.22 -13.97 10.14
C LYS A 64 -7.43 -15.17 9.20
N ASN A 65 -6.34 -15.89 8.91
CA ASN A 65 -6.29 -17.05 8.01
C ASN A 65 -6.49 -16.72 6.53
N GLU A 66 -6.33 -15.47 6.14
CA GLU A 66 -6.36 -15.00 4.77
C GLU A 66 -4.92 -14.76 4.28
N SER A 67 -4.59 -15.12 3.07
CA SER A 67 -3.34 -14.72 2.42
C SER A 67 -3.45 -13.28 1.91
N TYR A 68 -2.32 -12.61 1.73
CA TYR A 68 -2.27 -11.24 1.18
C TYR A 68 -2.94 -11.13 -0.20
N LYS A 69 -2.75 -12.15 -1.03
CA LYS A 69 -3.39 -12.29 -2.34
C LYS A 69 -4.91 -12.36 -2.23
N GLU A 70 -5.42 -13.22 -1.35
CA GLU A 70 -6.86 -13.37 -1.14
C GLU A 70 -7.47 -12.07 -0.63
N CYS A 71 -6.82 -11.39 0.30
CA CYS A 71 -7.25 -10.08 0.79
C CYS A 71 -7.35 -9.05 -0.34
N ALA A 72 -6.31 -8.87 -1.15
CA ALA A 72 -6.32 -7.91 -2.25
C ALA A 72 -7.46 -8.18 -3.25
N LEU A 73 -7.73 -9.45 -3.57
CA LEU A 73 -8.82 -9.84 -4.47
C LEU A 73 -10.19 -9.64 -3.83
N ARG A 74 -10.39 -10.05 -2.58
CA ARG A 74 -11.66 -9.91 -1.85
C ARG A 74 -12.05 -8.44 -1.72
N GLU A 75 -11.16 -7.60 -1.24
CA GLU A 75 -11.41 -6.16 -1.09
C GLU A 75 -11.74 -5.52 -2.45
N THR A 76 -11.01 -5.87 -3.51
CA THR A 76 -11.31 -5.36 -4.85
C THR A 76 -12.70 -5.79 -5.34
N MET A 77 -13.11 -7.03 -5.04
CA MET A 77 -14.47 -7.51 -5.36
C MET A 77 -15.54 -6.73 -4.61
N GLU A 78 -15.32 -6.48 -3.33
CA GLU A 78 -16.26 -5.79 -2.44
C GLU A 78 -16.38 -4.30 -2.80
N GLU A 79 -15.26 -3.61 -2.96
CA GLU A 79 -15.22 -2.17 -3.25
C GLU A 79 -15.70 -1.84 -4.67
N LEU A 80 -15.32 -2.65 -5.68
CA LEU A 80 -15.67 -2.41 -7.08
C LEU A 80 -16.89 -3.21 -7.57
N ASN A 81 -17.54 -4.00 -6.71
CA ASN A 81 -18.67 -4.86 -7.04
C ASN A 81 -18.44 -5.71 -8.32
N ILE A 82 -17.27 -6.31 -8.46
CA ILE A 82 -16.90 -7.14 -9.61
C ILE A 82 -16.63 -8.57 -9.15
N PRO A 83 -17.07 -9.60 -9.91
CA PRO A 83 -16.77 -10.98 -9.56
C PRO A 83 -15.29 -11.32 -9.80
N ILE A 84 -14.78 -12.30 -9.05
CA ILE A 84 -13.37 -12.71 -9.12
C ILE A 84 -12.94 -13.12 -10.54
N ASP A 85 -13.84 -13.75 -11.31
CA ASP A 85 -13.59 -14.19 -12.67
C ASP A 85 -13.40 -13.02 -13.67
N SER A 86 -13.67 -11.79 -13.23
CA SER A 86 -13.39 -10.57 -13.99
C SER A 86 -11.98 -10.03 -13.75
N MET A 87 -11.18 -10.72 -12.94
CA MET A 87 -9.82 -10.28 -12.58
C MET A 87 -8.79 -11.37 -12.87
N ASP A 88 -7.72 -10.99 -13.54
CA ASP A 88 -6.53 -11.82 -13.70
C ASP A 88 -5.44 -11.28 -12.77
N LEU A 89 -5.08 -12.02 -11.73
CA LEU A 89 -3.93 -11.65 -10.91
C LEU A 89 -2.64 -11.95 -11.67
N ILE A 90 -1.79 -10.93 -11.81
CA ILE A 90 -0.53 -11.03 -12.57
C ILE A 90 0.62 -11.42 -11.66
N GLY A 91 0.77 -10.76 -10.50
CA GLY A 91 1.87 -11.05 -9.58
C GLY A 91 1.99 -10.06 -8.43
N GLU A 92 2.99 -10.28 -7.60
CA GLU A 92 3.34 -9.42 -6.47
C GLU A 92 4.23 -8.26 -6.94
N VAL A 93 4.05 -7.11 -6.29
CA VAL A 93 4.93 -5.94 -6.39
C VAL A 93 5.68 -5.81 -5.06
N ASP A 94 6.71 -4.98 -4.97
CA ASP A 94 7.52 -4.89 -3.76
C ASP A 94 6.69 -4.50 -2.53
N THR A 95 6.88 -5.23 -1.44
CA THR A 95 6.23 -4.97 -0.16
C THR A 95 6.66 -3.62 0.40
N LEU A 96 5.70 -2.80 0.79
CA LEU A 96 5.92 -1.49 1.37
C LEU A 96 5.85 -1.55 2.90
N VAL A 97 6.99 -1.41 3.55
CA VAL A 97 7.10 -1.30 5.02
C VAL A 97 7.15 0.18 5.41
N LEU A 98 6.21 0.61 6.22
CA LEU A 98 6.03 2.00 6.63
C LEU A 98 6.42 2.21 8.11
N PRO A 99 6.91 3.39 8.48
CA PRO A 99 7.35 3.67 9.85
C PRO A 99 6.20 3.75 10.89
N TYR A 100 4.94 3.57 10.44
CA TYR A 100 3.74 3.70 11.29
C TYR A 100 3.19 2.34 11.75
N ASN A 101 4.05 1.32 11.86
CA ASN A 101 3.65 -0.07 12.13
C ASN A 101 2.64 -0.59 11.09
N LEU A 102 2.88 -0.29 9.84
CA LEU A 102 2.04 -0.60 8.71
C LEU A 102 2.87 -1.27 7.61
N THR A 103 2.39 -2.41 7.14
CA THR A 103 2.96 -3.11 5.98
C THR A 103 1.87 -3.27 4.93
N ILE A 104 2.20 -2.97 3.68
CA ILE A 104 1.29 -3.10 2.55
C ILE A 104 1.91 -4.05 1.55
N TYR A 105 1.11 -5.01 1.10
CA TYR A 105 1.43 -6.01 0.10
C TYR A 105 0.68 -5.69 -1.20
N PRO A 106 1.31 -5.00 -2.16
CA PRO A 106 0.68 -4.66 -3.42
C PRO A 106 0.75 -5.83 -4.40
N PHE A 107 -0.34 -6.04 -5.11
CA PHE A 107 -0.43 -7.01 -6.21
C PHE A 107 -0.80 -6.29 -7.49
N LEU A 108 -0.26 -6.75 -8.60
CA LEU A 108 -0.68 -6.30 -9.92
C LEU A 108 -1.76 -7.25 -10.44
N GLY A 109 -2.85 -6.69 -10.94
CA GLY A 109 -3.92 -7.45 -11.57
C GLY A 109 -4.53 -6.71 -12.75
N LYS A 110 -5.20 -7.45 -13.63
CA LYS A 110 -5.95 -6.92 -14.76
C LYS A 110 -7.45 -7.12 -14.53
N ILE A 111 -8.22 -6.06 -14.73
CA ILE A 111 -9.68 -6.12 -14.71
C ILE A 111 -10.19 -6.25 -16.16
N ASN A 112 -10.93 -7.34 -16.42
CA ASN A 112 -11.49 -7.67 -17.74
C ASN A 112 -12.93 -7.12 -17.91
N LYS A 113 -13.12 -5.86 -17.52
CA LYS A 113 -14.38 -5.13 -17.69
C LYS A 113 -14.11 -3.74 -18.26
N ASN A 114 -15.12 -3.14 -18.89
CA ASN A 114 -15.05 -1.73 -19.22
C ASN A 114 -15.26 -0.92 -17.92
N ILE A 115 -14.53 0.18 -17.75
CA ILE A 115 -14.67 1.05 -16.56
C ILE A 115 -16.12 1.55 -16.34
N LYS A 116 -16.87 1.76 -17.43
CA LYS A 116 -18.27 2.20 -17.39
C LYS A 116 -19.23 1.13 -16.84
N ASP A 117 -18.82 -0.12 -16.88
CA ASP A 117 -19.61 -1.27 -16.42
C ASP A 117 -19.24 -1.70 -14.98
N ILE A 118 -18.31 -0.98 -14.35
CA ILE A 118 -17.93 -1.18 -12.95
C ILE A 118 -18.85 -0.32 -12.08
N SER A 119 -19.66 -0.98 -11.25
CA SER A 119 -20.32 -0.35 -10.11
C SER A 119 -19.42 -0.47 -8.88
N TYR A 120 -19.60 0.38 -7.87
CA TYR A 120 -18.78 0.33 -6.66
C TYR A 120 -19.63 0.51 -5.40
N SER A 121 -19.12 0.04 -4.27
CA SER A 121 -19.73 0.16 -2.95
C SER A 121 -19.74 1.63 -2.52
N LYS A 122 -20.92 2.28 -2.53
CA LYS A 122 -21.03 3.73 -2.20
C LYS A 122 -20.72 4.04 -0.74
N ASP A 123 -20.73 3.05 0.12
CA ASP A 123 -20.37 3.23 1.53
C ASP A 123 -18.85 3.41 1.68
N GLU A 124 -18.05 2.82 0.80
CA GLU A 124 -16.58 2.81 0.87
C GLU A 124 -15.93 3.65 -0.24
N VAL A 125 -16.53 3.71 -1.42
CA VAL A 125 -16.00 4.38 -2.61
C VAL A 125 -16.98 5.44 -3.08
N SER A 126 -16.50 6.69 -3.23
CA SER A 126 -17.31 7.79 -3.76
C SER A 126 -17.22 7.91 -5.28
N ASN A 127 -16.10 7.53 -5.86
CA ASN A 127 -15.86 7.58 -7.30
C ASN A 127 -14.73 6.64 -7.72
N ILE A 128 -14.73 6.25 -8.99
CA ILE A 128 -13.60 5.55 -9.64
C ILE A 128 -13.17 6.33 -10.88
N PHE A 129 -11.87 6.30 -11.17
CA PHE A 129 -11.31 6.88 -12.39
C PHE A 129 -10.08 6.12 -12.84
N SER A 130 -9.63 6.37 -14.06
CA SER A 130 -8.41 5.73 -14.56
C SER A 130 -7.45 6.74 -15.15
N VAL A 131 -6.17 6.41 -15.05
CA VAL A 131 -5.06 7.20 -15.61
C VAL A 131 -4.29 6.32 -16.60
N PRO A 132 -3.98 6.79 -17.82
CA PRO A 132 -3.14 6.03 -18.73
C PRO A 132 -1.84 5.60 -18.07
N LEU A 133 -1.46 4.33 -18.19
CA LEU A 133 -0.17 3.86 -17.66
C LEU A 133 1.00 4.65 -18.25
N LYS A 134 0.86 5.05 -19.52
CA LYS A 134 1.83 5.90 -20.22
C LYS A 134 2.11 7.22 -19.48
N PHE A 135 1.10 7.81 -18.82
CA PHE A 135 1.32 9.02 -18.01
C PHE A 135 2.37 8.78 -16.91
N PHE A 136 2.30 7.68 -16.20
CA PHE A 136 3.28 7.37 -15.14
C PHE A 136 4.65 6.96 -15.69
N LEU A 137 4.68 6.38 -16.90
CA LEU A 137 5.93 6.05 -17.59
C LEU A 137 6.67 7.30 -18.05
N ASP A 138 5.96 8.31 -18.52
CA ASP A 138 6.53 9.54 -19.11
C ASP A 138 6.79 10.63 -18.07
N ASN A 139 6.16 10.56 -16.89
CA ASN A 139 6.27 11.61 -15.88
C ASN A 139 6.87 11.09 -14.57
N THR A 140 7.74 11.89 -13.99
CA THR A 140 8.24 11.68 -12.63
C THR A 140 7.36 12.45 -11.63
N PRO A 141 7.08 11.91 -10.43
CA PRO A 141 6.30 12.64 -9.43
C PRO A 141 7.10 13.80 -8.81
N ASP A 142 6.40 14.86 -8.42
CA ASP A 142 6.98 15.82 -7.49
C ASP A 142 7.33 15.11 -6.20
N THR A 143 8.51 15.35 -5.65
CA THR A 143 9.01 14.66 -4.46
C THR A 143 9.31 15.65 -3.35
N TYR A 144 8.73 15.41 -2.18
CA TYR A 144 8.98 16.19 -0.97
C TYR A 144 9.40 15.26 0.16
N ASN A 145 10.38 15.68 0.95
CA ASN A 145 10.86 14.87 2.07
C ASN A 145 10.16 15.26 3.37
N THR A 146 9.65 14.27 4.08
CA THR A 146 9.25 14.40 5.48
C THR A 146 10.32 13.82 6.39
N HIS A 147 10.39 14.28 7.63
CA HIS A 147 11.38 13.83 8.60
C HIS A 147 10.73 13.06 9.74
N ILE A 148 11.31 11.90 10.04
CA ILE A 148 10.90 11.05 11.14
C ILE A 148 11.86 11.28 12.30
N LYS A 149 11.33 11.69 13.44
CA LYS A 149 12.08 11.92 14.67
C LYS A 149 11.61 10.96 15.76
N VAL A 150 12.55 10.54 16.60
CA VAL A 150 12.26 9.72 17.77
C VAL A 150 11.93 10.65 18.95
N TYR A 151 10.82 10.39 19.59
CA TYR A 151 10.44 11.00 20.86
C TYR A 151 10.30 9.89 21.89
N THR A 152 10.86 10.09 23.07
CA THR A 152 10.78 9.12 24.17
C THR A 152 9.61 9.48 25.08
N ASP A 153 9.02 8.47 25.71
CA ASP A 153 8.03 8.67 26.76
C ASP A 153 8.65 9.34 28.00
N GLU A 154 7.81 9.96 28.83
CA GLU A 154 8.25 10.62 30.07
C GLU A 154 8.99 9.67 31.04
N LYS A 155 8.61 8.39 31.02
CA LYS A 155 9.20 7.32 31.87
C LYS A 155 10.41 6.64 31.24
N PHE A 156 10.90 7.12 30.09
CA PHE A 156 12.02 6.50 29.41
C PHE A 156 13.29 6.59 30.30
N PRO A 157 13.98 5.47 30.56
CA PRO A 157 15.11 5.43 31.49
C PRO A 157 16.38 5.99 30.81
N HIS A 158 16.48 7.30 30.68
CA HIS A 158 17.61 7.96 30.04
C HIS A 158 18.97 7.66 30.70
N ASP A 159 18.98 7.39 32.00
CA ASP A 159 20.16 7.01 32.77
C ASP A 159 20.76 5.65 32.39
N LEU A 160 19.97 4.79 31.73
CA LEU A 160 20.45 3.50 31.21
C LEU A 160 21.00 3.60 29.78
N VAL A 161 20.89 4.76 29.15
CA VAL A 161 21.37 4.98 27.77
C VAL A 161 22.69 5.76 27.79
N PRO A 162 23.73 5.31 27.04
CA PRO A 162 24.96 6.08 26.91
C PRO A 162 24.68 7.50 26.38
N GLY A 163 25.13 8.52 27.13
CA GLY A 163 24.84 9.93 26.82
C GLY A 163 23.53 10.47 27.41
N GLY A 164 22.75 9.62 28.09
CA GLY A 164 21.56 10.04 28.83
C GLY A 164 20.54 10.78 27.97
N LYS A 165 20.08 11.95 28.45
CA LYS A 165 19.13 12.81 27.74
C LYS A 165 19.70 13.43 26.45
N ASP A 166 21.02 13.46 26.32
CA ASP A 166 21.72 14.03 25.17
C ASP A 166 22.01 12.99 24.08
N TYR A 167 21.49 11.76 24.23
CA TYR A 167 21.64 10.71 23.24
C TYR A 167 21.15 11.16 21.85
N LYS A 168 22.01 11.02 20.84
CA LYS A 168 21.71 11.44 19.47
C LYS A 168 20.92 10.36 18.73
N TRP A 169 19.60 10.44 18.82
CA TRP A 169 18.70 9.56 18.09
C TRP A 169 18.87 9.72 16.58
N ARG A 170 18.83 8.60 15.86
CA ARG A 170 18.83 8.64 14.40
C ARG A 170 17.53 9.26 13.91
N MET A 171 17.65 10.15 12.94
CA MET A 171 16.49 10.68 12.21
C MET A 171 16.34 9.93 10.89
N GLY A 172 15.10 9.71 10.46
CA GLY A 172 14.78 9.17 9.16
C GLY A 172 14.28 10.25 8.21
N THR A 173 14.44 10.01 6.91
CA THR A 173 13.81 10.80 5.86
C THR A 173 12.83 9.88 5.12
N TYR A 174 11.60 10.36 4.91
CA TYR A 174 10.57 9.64 4.20
C TYR A 174 10.09 10.49 3.03
N PRO A 175 10.36 10.07 1.76
CA PRO A 175 9.90 10.81 0.59
C PRO A 175 8.40 10.61 0.39
N VAL A 176 7.70 11.71 0.10
CA VAL A 176 6.29 11.76 -0.27
C VAL A 176 6.21 12.20 -1.73
N TYR A 177 5.53 11.40 -2.53
CA TYR A 177 5.38 11.60 -3.98
C TYR A 177 4.01 12.17 -4.31
N PHE A 178 3.96 12.99 -5.39
CA PHE A 178 2.73 13.61 -5.89
C PHE A 178 2.71 13.51 -7.43
N TYR A 179 1.71 12.81 -7.97
CA TYR A 179 1.37 12.86 -9.39
C TYR A 179 0.13 13.74 -9.58
N LYS A 180 0.20 14.65 -10.54
CA LYS A 180 -0.91 15.53 -10.89
C LYS A 180 -1.44 15.13 -12.26
N TYR A 181 -2.64 14.58 -12.31
CA TYR A 181 -3.30 14.18 -13.53
C TYR A 181 -4.68 14.81 -13.61
N LYS A 182 -4.86 15.81 -14.51
CA LYS A 182 -6.08 16.63 -14.58
C LYS A 182 -6.39 17.22 -13.20
N ASP A 183 -7.61 16.97 -12.68
CA ASP A 183 -8.06 17.45 -11.38
C ASP A 183 -7.73 16.48 -10.22
N HIS A 184 -7.02 15.39 -10.50
CA HIS A 184 -6.66 14.36 -9.53
C HIS A 184 -5.22 14.55 -9.04
N ILE A 185 -5.06 14.53 -7.72
CA ILE A 185 -3.75 14.52 -7.06
C ILE A 185 -3.56 13.15 -6.40
N ILE A 186 -2.75 12.32 -7.02
CA ILE A 186 -2.37 11.00 -6.48
C ILE A 186 -1.10 11.21 -5.66
N TRP A 187 -1.16 10.95 -4.36
CA TRP A 187 -0.06 11.26 -3.45
C TRP A 187 0.16 10.20 -2.37
N GLY A 188 1.18 10.39 -1.55
CA GLY A 188 1.44 9.59 -0.37
C GLY A 188 1.73 8.13 -0.67
N ILE A 189 1.02 7.23 0.01
CA ILE A 189 1.21 5.78 -0.11
C ILE A 189 0.85 5.29 -1.52
N THR A 190 -0.26 5.76 -2.06
CA THR A 190 -0.73 5.39 -3.40
C THR A 190 0.29 5.79 -4.49
N ALA A 191 0.80 7.03 -4.41
CA ALA A 191 1.86 7.48 -5.32
C ALA A 191 3.17 6.71 -5.14
N LYS A 192 3.47 6.25 -3.94
CA LYS A 192 4.66 5.45 -3.66
C LYS A 192 4.55 4.05 -4.27
N ILE A 193 3.38 3.43 -4.18
CA ILE A 193 3.11 2.12 -4.76
C ILE A 193 3.19 2.20 -6.30
N ILE A 194 2.52 3.18 -6.93
CA ILE A 194 2.55 3.30 -8.39
C ILE A 194 3.96 3.65 -8.89
N LYS A 195 4.71 4.49 -8.17
CA LYS A 195 6.10 4.80 -8.52
C LYS A 195 6.97 3.54 -8.49
N ASN A 196 6.89 2.74 -7.44
CA ASN A 196 7.63 1.48 -7.34
C ASN A 196 7.26 0.53 -8.48
N PHE A 197 5.96 0.34 -8.76
CA PHE A 197 5.51 -0.47 -9.89
C PHE A 197 6.10 0.02 -11.22
N VAL A 198 6.08 1.33 -11.47
CA VAL A 198 6.67 1.93 -12.69
C VAL A 198 8.18 1.71 -12.75
N ASP A 199 8.88 1.81 -11.63
CA ASP A 199 10.33 1.57 -11.58
C ASP A 199 10.68 0.09 -11.88
N ILE A 200 9.81 -0.86 -11.51
CA ILE A 200 10.00 -2.29 -11.79
C ILE A 200 9.83 -2.60 -13.28
N ILE A 201 8.93 -1.91 -13.99
CA ILE A 201 8.60 -2.22 -15.40
C ILE A 201 9.39 -1.39 -16.41
N LYS A 202 10.19 -0.42 -15.98
CA LYS A 202 11.15 0.35 -16.80
C LYS A 202 12.47 -0.37 -16.94
#